data_082f05adc783f9a7d861564dc46ac74e
#
_entry.id   082f05adc783f9a7d861564dc46ac74e
#
_cell.length_a   1.000
_cell.length_b   1.000
_cell.length_c   1.000
_cell.angle_alpha   90.00
_cell.angle_beta   90.00
_cell.angle_gamma   90.00
#
_symmetry.space_group_name_H-M   'P 1'
#
loop_
_entity.id
_entity.type
_entity.pdbx_description
1 polymer ?
#
loop_
_entity_poly.entity_id
_entity_poly.type
_entity_poly.pdbx_seq_one_letter_code
_entity_poly.pdbx_strand_id
1 'polypeptide(L)'
;MKIYDDLKWSGNIRRDNGLIQEIILHHRAGNGDVESIDAYHKKLGWEGIGYHYYIRKNGDIYSGRPESMAGAHTKGHNIGTLGICFEGNFDIESMNPIQADAGIDLIVSLMKKYPMIEKVSKHNDYNSTACPGKYFPFQDIVDYVSYMLDMLDREDSDMESKTTYVPNVPSAWAKTEAAWAMDKKFIIGDEKGDIYWQKPVTKEELAIILKRALDK
;
A
#
# COMPACT_ATOMS: atom_id res chain seq x y z
N MET A 1 0.63 9.97 -6.22
CA MET A 1 0.80 8.57 -6.69
C MET A 1 0.80 8.52 -8.21
N LYS A 2 1.70 7.75 -8.84
CA LYS A 2 1.75 7.51 -10.29
C LYS A 2 1.55 6.01 -10.55
N ILE A 3 0.65 5.67 -11.47
CA ILE A 3 0.43 4.29 -11.91
C ILE A 3 0.91 4.17 -13.34
N TYR A 4 1.78 3.20 -13.59
CA TYR A 4 2.31 2.89 -14.92
C TYR A 4 1.39 1.89 -15.62
N ASP A 5 1.04 2.16 -16.86
CA ASP A 5 0.22 1.29 -17.72
C ASP A 5 1.05 0.71 -18.88
N ASP A 6 2.23 0.21 -18.52
CA ASP A 6 3.19 -0.32 -19.50
C ASP A 6 2.76 -1.70 -20.00
N LEU A 7 2.15 -2.49 -19.11
CA LEU A 7 1.60 -3.81 -19.44
C LEU A 7 0.23 -3.67 -20.08
N LYS A 8 0.15 -3.56 -21.38
CA LYS A 8 -1.13 -3.56 -22.08
C LYS A 8 -1.80 -4.92 -21.97
N TRP A 9 -2.90 -4.98 -21.23
CA TRP A 9 -3.71 -6.19 -21.12
C TRP A 9 -4.19 -6.64 -22.53
N SER A 10 -3.89 -7.87 -22.90
CA SER A 10 -4.23 -8.45 -24.20
C SER A 10 -5.10 -9.70 -24.11
N GLY A 11 -5.59 -10.05 -22.92
CA GLY A 11 -6.45 -11.21 -22.72
C GLY A 11 -7.85 -11.04 -23.34
N ASN A 12 -8.44 -12.14 -23.79
CA ASN A 12 -9.73 -12.17 -24.47
C ASN A 12 -10.90 -12.47 -23.53
N ILE A 13 -10.65 -13.07 -22.36
CA ILE A 13 -11.69 -13.42 -21.40
C ILE A 13 -12.13 -12.15 -20.65
N ARG A 14 -13.36 -11.73 -20.95
CA ARG A 14 -14.01 -10.61 -20.28
C ARG A 14 -15.04 -11.15 -19.29
N ARG A 15 -14.60 -11.49 -18.09
CA ARG A 15 -15.51 -11.69 -16.96
C ARG A 15 -15.67 -10.36 -16.25
N ASP A 16 -16.91 -9.86 -16.23
CA ASP A 16 -17.24 -8.67 -15.46
C ASP A 16 -16.83 -8.88 -14.00
N ASN A 17 -16.19 -7.88 -13.41
CA ASN A 17 -15.83 -7.91 -12.01
C ASN A 17 -17.05 -7.64 -11.11
N GLY A 18 -18.14 -7.12 -11.67
CA GLY A 18 -19.31 -6.74 -10.92
C GLY A 18 -19.07 -5.56 -9.98
N LEU A 19 -19.79 -5.52 -8.89
CA LEU A 19 -19.61 -4.51 -7.85
C LEU A 19 -18.38 -4.83 -7.01
N ILE A 20 -17.38 -3.93 -7.03
CA ILE A 20 -16.13 -4.09 -6.30
C ILE A 20 -16.35 -3.73 -4.83
N GLN A 21 -16.15 -4.71 -3.94
CA GLN A 21 -16.43 -4.60 -2.50
C GLN A 21 -15.23 -4.94 -1.61
N GLU A 22 -14.15 -5.47 -2.20
CA GLU A 22 -13.00 -5.93 -1.42
C GLU A 22 -11.69 -5.80 -2.17
N ILE A 23 -10.60 -5.56 -1.43
CA ILE A 23 -9.22 -5.63 -1.91
C ILE A 23 -8.54 -6.83 -1.24
N ILE A 24 -7.87 -7.68 -2.06
CA ILE A 24 -7.12 -8.83 -1.55
C ILE A 24 -5.64 -8.64 -1.82
N LEU A 25 -4.83 -8.70 -0.76
CA LEU A 25 -3.39 -8.48 -0.81
C LEU A 25 -2.63 -9.79 -1.01
N HIS A 26 -1.61 -9.72 -1.86
CA HIS A 26 -0.75 -10.84 -2.25
C HIS A 26 0.71 -10.44 -2.24
N HIS A 27 1.59 -11.43 -2.13
CA HIS A 27 2.98 -11.30 -2.55
C HIS A 27 3.25 -12.11 -3.83
N ARG A 28 4.31 -11.72 -4.53
CA ARG A 28 4.78 -12.46 -5.71
C ARG A 28 5.51 -13.77 -5.33
N ALA A 29 5.95 -13.89 -4.09
CA ALA A 29 6.89 -14.92 -3.61
C ALA A 29 8.24 -14.89 -4.36
N GLY A 30 8.70 -13.70 -4.74
CA GLY A 30 9.95 -13.48 -5.47
C GLY A 30 10.07 -12.07 -6.04
N ASN A 31 11.12 -11.83 -6.82
CA ASN A 31 11.41 -10.54 -7.44
C ASN A 31 11.12 -10.57 -8.95
N GLY A 32 10.94 -9.39 -9.54
CA GLY A 32 10.80 -9.18 -10.98
C GLY A 32 9.76 -8.13 -11.33
N ASP A 33 9.71 -7.78 -12.60
CA ASP A 33 8.78 -6.80 -13.15
C ASP A 33 7.39 -7.39 -13.42
N VAL A 34 6.47 -6.52 -13.81
CA VAL A 34 5.07 -6.88 -14.09
C VAL A 34 4.97 -7.79 -15.31
N GLU A 35 5.84 -7.60 -16.30
CA GLU A 35 5.91 -8.40 -17.52
C GLU A 35 6.29 -9.85 -17.22
N SER A 36 7.18 -10.05 -16.26
CA SER A 36 7.60 -11.41 -15.86
C SER A 36 6.48 -12.18 -15.18
N ILE A 37 5.59 -11.51 -14.44
CA ILE A 37 4.40 -12.14 -13.85
C ILE A 37 3.39 -12.46 -14.94
N ASP A 38 3.14 -11.53 -15.85
CA ASP A 38 2.25 -11.73 -16.97
C ASP A 38 2.70 -12.94 -17.82
N ALA A 39 3.99 -12.99 -18.17
CA ALA A 39 4.57 -14.10 -18.91
C ALA A 39 4.46 -15.43 -18.16
N TYR A 40 4.66 -15.42 -16.83
CA TYR A 40 4.50 -16.61 -15.99
C TYR A 40 3.05 -17.10 -15.97
N HIS A 41 2.07 -16.20 -15.78
CA HIS A 41 0.66 -16.56 -15.80
C HIS A 41 0.21 -17.08 -17.17
N LYS A 42 0.71 -16.50 -18.26
CA LYS A 42 0.48 -17.01 -19.62
C LYS A 42 1.03 -18.43 -19.83
N LYS A 43 2.20 -18.75 -19.27
CA LYS A 43 2.74 -20.13 -19.27
C LYS A 43 1.87 -21.13 -18.51
N LEU A 44 1.10 -20.67 -17.51
CA LEU A 44 0.12 -21.48 -16.81
C LEU A 44 -1.20 -21.66 -17.57
N GLY A 45 -1.30 -21.11 -18.79
CA GLY A 45 -2.50 -21.14 -19.62
C GLY A 45 -3.53 -20.07 -19.25
N TRP A 46 -3.13 -19.05 -18.48
CA TRP A 46 -4.01 -17.92 -18.18
C TRP A 46 -3.91 -16.85 -19.27
N GLU A 47 -4.94 -15.99 -19.33
CA GLU A 47 -5.00 -14.90 -20.34
C GLU A 47 -4.00 -13.75 -20.09
N GLY A 48 -3.24 -13.82 -19.02
CA GLY A 48 -2.27 -12.83 -18.60
C GLY A 48 -2.25 -12.69 -17.08
N ILE A 49 -1.66 -11.60 -16.60
CA ILE A 49 -1.55 -11.32 -15.16
C ILE A 49 -2.90 -11.43 -14.45
N GLY A 50 -2.93 -12.12 -13.31
CA GLY A 50 -4.13 -12.33 -12.52
C GLY A 50 -4.49 -11.18 -11.58
N TYR A 51 -3.51 -10.34 -11.26
CA TYR A 51 -3.65 -9.20 -10.35
C TYR A 51 -4.08 -7.93 -11.09
N HIS A 52 -4.82 -7.05 -10.40
CA HIS A 52 -5.20 -5.75 -10.95
C HIS A 52 -4.06 -4.73 -10.82
N TYR A 53 -3.26 -4.85 -9.76
CA TYR A 53 -2.12 -3.99 -9.52
C TYR A 53 -0.90 -4.80 -9.05
N TYR A 54 0.27 -4.29 -9.42
CA TYR A 54 1.54 -4.81 -8.97
C TYR A 54 2.41 -3.68 -8.45
N ILE A 55 2.94 -3.83 -7.23
CA ILE A 55 3.75 -2.82 -6.56
C ILE A 55 5.18 -3.34 -6.41
N ARG A 56 6.13 -2.63 -6.98
CA ARG A 56 7.55 -2.95 -6.90
C ARG A 56 8.17 -2.50 -5.59
N LYS A 57 9.32 -3.07 -5.24
CA LYS A 57 10.08 -2.72 -4.04
C LYS A 57 10.50 -1.24 -3.97
N ASN A 58 10.63 -0.57 -5.13
CA ASN A 58 10.94 0.86 -5.22
C ASN A 58 9.70 1.78 -5.11
N GLY A 59 8.51 1.19 -4.88
CA GLY A 59 7.24 1.92 -4.78
C GLY A 59 6.54 2.18 -6.10
N ASP A 60 7.11 1.79 -7.25
CA ASP A 60 6.43 1.91 -8.53
C ASP A 60 5.21 0.99 -8.59
N ILE A 61 4.08 1.55 -9.01
CA ILE A 61 2.80 0.84 -9.14
C ILE A 61 2.51 0.63 -10.63
N TYR A 62 2.20 -0.60 -10.99
CA TYR A 62 1.83 -0.98 -12.34
C TYR A 62 0.40 -1.48 -12.38
N SER A 63 -0.36 -1.03 -13.38
CA SER A 63 -1.64 -1.67 -13.72
C SER A 63 -1.38 -3.02 -14.38
N GLY A 64 -2.22 -3.98 -14.06
CA GLY A 64 -2.19 -5.31 -14.63
C GLY A 64 -3.49 -5.62 -15.36
N ARG A 65 -4.33 -6.50 -14.78
CA ARG A 65 -5.66 -6.77 -15.29
C ARG A 65 -6.56 -5.57 -15.07
N PRO A 66 -7.38 -5.17 -16.07
CA PRO A 66 -8.32 -4.06 -15.89
C PRO A 66 -9.28 -4.29 -14.72
N GLU A 67 -9.54 -3.25 -13.93
CA GLU A 67 -10.43 -3.33 -12.74
C GLU A 67 -11.84 -3.82 -13.07
N SER A 68 -12.35 -3.49 -14.27
CA SER A 68 -13.65 -3.96 -14.76
C SER A 68 -13.72 -5.46 -15.03
N MET A 69 -12.60 -6.16 -14.98
CA MET A 69 -12.52 -7.59 -15.23
C MET A 69 -12.23 -8.34 -13.94
N ALA A 70 -12.97 -9.44 -13.69
CA ALA A 70 -12.67 -10.32 -12.58
C ALA A 70 -11.22 -10.83 -12.65
N GLY A 71 -10.51 -10.75 -11.55
CA GLY A 71 -9.14 -11.21 -11.42
C GLY A 71 -8.95 -12.72 -11.64
N ALA A 72 -7.71 -13.16 -11.52
CA ALA A 72 -7.35 -14.57 -11.38
C ALA A 72 -6.27 -14.69 -10.29
N HIS A 73 -6.58 -14.17 -9.09
CA HIS A 73 -5.65 -14.08 -7.97
C HIS A 73 -6.12 -14.85 -6.73
N THR A 74 -7.43 -15.04 -6.53
CA THR A 74 -7.97 -15.77 -5.37
C THR A 74 -9.11 -16.67 -5.83
N LYS A 75 -8.87 -17.98 -5.88
CA LYS A 75 -9.86 -18.94 -6.35
C LYS A 75 -11.15 -18.86 -5.53
N GLY A 76 -12.28 -18.65 -6.21
CA GLY A 76 -13.60 -18.50 -5.58
C GLY A 76 -13.95 -17.06 -5.18
N HIS A 77 -12.97 -16.14 -5.15
CA HIS A 77 -13.14 -14.75 -4.70
C HIS A 77 -12.57 -13.73 -5.69
N ASN A 78 -12.62 -14.02 -6.99
CA ASN A 78 -12.10 -13.13 -8.03
C ASN A 78 -13.12 -12.08 -8.51
N ILE A 79 -14.43 -12.33 -8.34
CA ILE A 79 -15.50 -11.40 -8.72
C ILE A 79 -15.80 -10.49 -7.54
N GLY A 80 -15.94 -9.19 -7.79
CA GLY A 80 -16.18 -8.18 -6.75
C GLY A 80 -14.93 -7.81 -5.95
N THR A 81 -13.75 -8.23 -6.39
CA THR A 81 -12.50 -7.97 -5.67
C THR A 81 -11.42 -7.38 -6.56
N LEU A 82 -10.51 -6.60 -5.97
CA LEU A 82 -9.27 -6.16 -6.59
C LEU A 82 -8.08 -6.86 -5.94
N GLY A 83 -7.27 -7.55 -6.75
CA GLY A 83 -6.03 -8.17 -6.27
C GLY A 83 -4.86 -7.22 -6.42
N ILE A 84 -4.16 -6.92 -5.32
CA ILE A 84 -2.91 -6.15 -5.30
C ILE A 84 -1.77 -7.09 -4.93
N CYS A 85 -0.76 -7.18 -5.78
CA CYS A 85 0.40 -8.03 -5.57
C CYS A 85 1.65 -7.19 -5.33
N PHE A 86 2.40 -7.51 -4.29
CA PHE A 86 3.64 -6.86 -3.92
C PHE A 86 4.84 -7.71 -4.36
N GLU A 87 5.84 -7.06 -4.96
CA GLU A 87 7.12 -7.69 -5.25
C GLU A 87 7.81 -8.10 -3.95
N GLY A 88 8.34 -9.31 -3.92
CA GLY A 88 9.05 -9.84 -2.77
C GLY A 88 8.53 -11.20 -2.33
N ASN A 89 9.30 -11.83 -1.44
CA ASN A 89 8.91 -13.05 -0.75
C ASN A 89 8.84 -12.80 0.77
N PHE A 90 7.68 -12.39 1.25
CA PHE A 90 7.50 -12.05 2.66
C PHE A 90 7.34 -13.27 3.60
N ASP A 91 7.68 -14.45 3.12
CA ASP A 91 7.99 -15.59 4.00
C ASP A 91 9.44 -15.55 4.53
N ILE A 92 10.34 -14.80 3.86
CA ILE A 92 11.77 -14.76 4.17
C ILE A 92 12.35 -13.34 4.29
N GLU A 93 11.62 -12.31 3.85
CA GLU A 93 12.06 -10.91 3.91
C GLU A 93 10.92 -10.01 4.40
N SER A 94 11.27 -8.87 4.99
CA SER A 94 10.31 -7.83 5.36
C SER A 94 10.08 -6.87 4.20
N MET A 95 8.87 -6.30 4.13
CA MET A 95 8.56 -5.24 3.18
C MET A 95 9.34 -3.97 3.55
N ASN A 96 9.85 -3.27 2.56
CA ASN A 96 10.44 -1.95 2.81
C ASN A 96 9.37 -0.85 2.88
N PRO A 97 9.67 0.27 3.55
CA PRO A 97 8.70 1.34 3.77
C PRO A 97 8.14 1.95 2.49
N ILE A 98 8.97 2.21 1.49
CA ILE A 98 8.55 2.84 0.23
C ILE A 98 7.48 2.00 -0.47
N GLN A 99 7.64 0.69 -0.45
CA GLN A 99 6.68 -0.25 -1.02
C GLN A 99 5.38 -0.29 -0.19
N ALA A 100 5.48 -0.24 1.13
CA ALA A 100 4.32 -0.20 2.03
C ALA A 100 3.51 1.08 1.81
N ASP A 101 4.17 2.24 1.77
CA ASP A 101 3.54 3.54 1.54
C ASP A 101 2.82 3.58 0.18
N ALA A 102 3.46 3.07 -0.89
CA ALA A 102 2.83 2.96 -2.20
C ALA A 102 1.58 2.07 -2.18
N GLY A 103 1.60 0.99 -1.40
CA GLY A 103 0.45 0.11 -1.19
C GLY A 103 -0.70 0.81 -0.46
N ILE A 104 -0.40 1.54 0.59
CA ILE A 104 -1.35 2.33 1.37
C ILE A 104 -2.01 3.38 0.49
N ASP A 105 -1.22 4.19 -0.23
CA ASP A 105 -1.72 5.22 -1.14
C ASP A 105 -2.66 4.64 -2.20
N LEU A 106 -2.29 3.50 -2.80
CA LEU A 106 -3.13 2.82 -3.78
C LEU A 106 -4.44 2.35 -3.17
N ILE A 107 -4.41 1.68 -1.99
CA ILE A 107 -5.61 1.17 -1.32
C ILE A 107 -6.56 2.31 -0.97
N VAL A 108 -6.07 3.41 -0.37
CA VAL A 108 -6.86 4.60 -0.05
C VAL A 108 -7.51 5.18 -1.31
N SER A 109 -6.74 5.31 -2.40
CA SER A 109 -7.26 5.80 -3.68
C SER A 109 -8.36 4.90 -4.26
N LEU A 110 -8.20 3.57 -4.16
CA LEU A 110 -9.20 2.60 -4.63
C LEU A 110 -10.46 2.61 -3.76
N MET A 111 -10.33 2.72 -2.44
CA MET A 111 -11.49 2.83 -1.54
C MET A 111 -12.28 4.13 -1.79
N LYS A 112 -11.61 5.23 -2.09
CA LYS A 112 -12.28 6.47 -2.53
C LYS A 112 -12.98 6.32 -3.88
N LYS A 113 -12.34 5.63 -4.83
CA LYS A 113 -12.90 5.36 -6.16
C LYS A 113 -14.10 4.39 -6.12
N TYR A 114 -14.06 3.43 -5.21
CA TYR A 114 -15.07 2.39 -5.03
C TYR A 114 -15.59 2.40 -3.60
N PRO A 115 -16.56 3.28 -3.27
CA PRO A 115 -17.04 3.44 -1.88
C PRO A 115 -17.69 2.18 -1.28
N MET A 116 -17.95 1.17 -2.10
CA MET A 116 -18.48 -0.14 -1.65
C MET A 116 -17.35 -1.09 -1.17
N ILE A 117 -16.09 -0.68 -1.25
CA ILE A 117 -15.00 -1.46 -0.66
C ILE A 117 -15.04 -1.27 0.86
N GLU A 118 -15.49 -2.29 1.56
CA GLU A 118 -15.57 -2.32 3.02
C GLU A 118 -14.49 -3.18 3.67
N LYS A 119 -13.71 -3.91 2.85
CA LYS A 119 -12.78 -4.91 3.36
C LYS A 119 -11.46 -4.94 2.59
N VAL A 120 -10.38 -5.04 3.35
CA VAL A 120 -9.06 -5.43 2.86
C VAL A 120 -8.69 -6.77 3.51
N SER A 121 -8.31 -7.76 2.71
CA SER A 121 -8.02 -9.13 3.17
C SER A 121 -6.69 -9.63 2.62
N LYS A 122 -6.26 -10.78 3.10
CA LYS A 122 -5.09 -11.53 2.61
C LYS A 122 -5.53 -12.74 1.80
N HIS A 123 -4.68 -13.19 0.90
CA HIS A 123 -4.95 -14.40 0.12
C HIS A 123 -5.19 -15.63 1.00
N ASN A 124 -4.45 -15.77 2.09
CA ASN A 124 -4.60 -16.91 3.02
C ASN A 124 -5.84 -16.83 3.93
N ASP A 125 -6.63 -15.76 3.86
CA ASP A 125 -7.94 -15.71 4.51
C ASP A 125 -8.98 -16.58 3.76
N TYR A 126 -8.71 -16.89 2.48
CA TYR A 126 -9.62 -17.61 1.59
C TYR A 126 -9.09 -18.94 1.10
N ASN A 127 -7.80 -19.05 0.90
CA ASN A 127 -7.19 -20.25 0.34
C ASN A 127 -6.06 -20.77 1.24
N SER A 128 -5.83 -22.08 1.22
CA SER A 128 -4.69 -22.68 1.93
C SER A 128 -3.38 -22.34 1.23
N THR A 129 -2.76 -21.23 1.63
CA THR A 129 -1.51 -20.69 1.06
C THR A 129 -0.75 -19.89 2.12
N ALA A 130 0.55 -19.73 1.98
CA ALA A 130 1.36 -18.84 2.81
C ALA A 130 1.23 -17.36 2.39
N CYS A 131 0.72 -17.09 1.18
CA CYS A 131 0.57 -15.72 0.64
C CYS A 131 -0.37 -14.86 1.51
N PRO A 132 0.01 -13.63 1.86
CA PRO A 132 1.13 -12.83 1.37
C PRO A 132 2.46 -13.03 2.13
N GLY A 133 2.57 -13.99 3.04
CA GLY A 133 3.77 -14.30 3.80
C GLY A 133 3.73 -13.81 5.24
N LYS A 134 4.49 -14.48 6.12
CA LYS A 134 4.47 -14.23 7.58
C LYS A 134 5.05 -12.88 8.00
N TYR A 135 5.93 -12.29 7.17
CA TYR A 135 6.53 -10.98 7.41
C TYR A 135 5.86 -9.86 6.59
N PHE A 136 4.70 -10.16 5.96
CA PHE A 136 3.90 -9.14 5.30
C PHE A 136 3.24 -8.25 6.36
N PRO A 137 3.41 -6.91 6.34
CA PRO A 137 2.92 -6.01 7.39
C PRO A 137 1.42 -5.71 7.22
N PHE A 138 0.58 -6.75 7.18
CA PHE A 138 -0.83 -6.63 6.83
C PHE A 138 -1.59 -5.70 7.78
N GLN A 139 -1.43 -5.92 9.10
CA GLN A 139 -2.17 -5.13 10.08
C GLN A 139 -1.73 -3.65 10.05
N ASP A 140 -0.44 -3.41 9.90
CA ASP A 140 0.10 -2.04 9.81
C ASP A 140 -0.46 -1.31 8.59
N ILE A 141 -0.55 -1.99 7.43
CA ILE A 141 -1.14 -1.43 6.20
C ILE A 141 -2.62 -1.08 6.43
N VAL A 142 -3.40 -2.00 7.00
CA VAL A 142 -4.84 -1.79 7.23
C VAL A 142 -5.10 -0.67 8.24
N ASP A 143 -4.34 -0.65 9.33
CA ASP A 143 -4.46 0.39 10.37
C ASP A 143 -4.15 1.78 9.78
N TYR A 144 -3.11 1.84 8.93
CA TYR A 144 -2.72 3.11 8.31
C TYR A 144 -3.71 3.56 7.21
N VAL A 145 -4.25 2.64 6.43
CA VAL A 145 -5.33 2.94 5.47
C VAL A 145 -6.54 3.51 6.20
N SER A 146 -6.97 2.89 7.30
CA SER A 146 -8.10 3.37 8.11
C SER A 146 -7.84 4.76 8.66
N TYR A 147 -6.64 5.00 9.17
CA TYR A 147 -6.23 6.31 9.64
C TYR A 147 -6.27 7.38 8.53
N MET A 148 -5.75 7.06 7.34
CA MET A 148 -5.75 7.99 6.20
C MET A 148 -7.16 8.33 5.72
N LEU A 149 -8.06 7.36 5.70
CA LEU A 149 -9.47 7.59 5.35
C LEU A 149 -10.16 8.49 6.38
N ASP A 150 -9.96 8.22 7.67
CA ASP A 150 -10.49 9.07 8.75
C ASP A 150 -10.00 10.53 8.66
N MET A 151 -8.73 10.73 8.30
CA MET A 151 -8.17 12.07 8.13
C MET A 151 -8.79 12.80 6.94
N LEU A 152 -8.98 12.09 5.82
CA LEU A 152 -9.59 12.68 4.61
C LEU A 152 -11.06 13.04 4.85
N ASP A 153 -11.82 12.21 5.56
CA ASP A 153 -13.21 12.49 5.90
C ASP A 153 -13.34 13.72 6.83
N ARG A 154 -12.36 13.93 7.71
CA ARG A 154 -12.29 15.15 8.56
C ARG A 154 -11.95 16.39 7.75
N GLU A 155 -11.03 16.31 6.79
CA GLU A 155 -10.69 17.44 5.91
C GLU A 155 -11.89 17.87 5.06
N ASP A 156 -12.68 16.92 4.57
CA ASP A 156 -13.92 17.21 3.82
C ASP A 156 -15.01 17.83 4.70
N SER A 157 -15.06 17.48 6.01
CA SER A 157 -16.00 18.04 6.99
C SER A 157 -15.57 19.40 7.56
N ASP A 158 -14.26 19.68 7.59
CA ASP A 158 -13.65 20.84 8.23
C ASP A 158 -13.27 21.96 7.25
N MET A 159 -13.72 21.95 6.00
CA MET A 159 -13.57 23.10 5.10
C MET A 159 -14.23 24.38 5.64
N GLU A 160 -14.90 24.31 6.80
CA GLU A 160 -15.43 25.47 7.56
C GLU A 160 -14.67 25.80 8.86
N SER A 161 -13.71 25.02 9.35
CA SER A 161 -12.92 25.40 10.54
C SER A 161 -11.53 24.77 10.62
N LYS A 162 -10.52 25.65 10.60
CA LYS A 162 -9.13 25.53 11.09
C LYS A 162 -8.55 24.11 11.25
N THR A 163 -7.60 23.79 10.38
CA THR A 163 -6.64 22.67 10.45
C THR A 163 -6.09 22.43 11.85
N THR A 164 -6.62 21.47 12.56
CA THR A 164 -5.96 20.88 13.75
C THR A 164 -5.29 19.59 13.32
N TYR A 165 -3.96 19.62 13.13
CA TYR A 165 -3.17 18.40 13.00
C TYR A 165 -3.25 17.60 14.30
N VAL A 166 -3.64 16.32 14.19
CA VAL A 166 -3.53 15.38 15.30
C VAL A 166 -2.09 14.88 15.38
N PRO A 167 -1.47 14.78 16.56
CA PRO A 167 -0.13 14.25 16.70
C PRO A 167 -0.05 12.85 16.09
N ASN A 168 0.87 12.64 15.17
CA ASN A 168 1.00 11.39 14.45
C ASN A 168 1.70 10.32 15.28
N VAL A 169 1.08 9.18 15.40
CA VAL A 169 1.77 7.96 15.83
C VAL A 169 2.55 7.44 14.62
N PRO A 170 3.89 7.26 14.72
CA PRO A 170 4.65 6.68 13.64
C PRO A 170 4.11 5.30 13.28
N SER A 171 4.13 4.96 12.00
CA SER A 171 3.76 3.61 11.53
C SER A 171 4.56 2.54 12.28
N ALA A 172 4.04 1.33 12.38
CA ALA A 172 4.67 0.28 13.20
C ALA A 172 6.12 0.00 12.78
N TRP A 173 6.42 0.06 11.48
CA TRP A 173 7.76 -0.11 10.94
C TRP A 173 8.72 1.05 11.29
N ALA A 174 8.20 2.26 11.47
CA ALA A 174 8.99 3.44 11.82
C ALA A 174 9.09 3.68 13.33
N LYS A 175 8.41 2.90 14.18
CA LYS A 175 8.40 3.12 15.63
C LYS A 175 9.78 3.07 16.26
N THR A 176 10.61 2.14 15.83
CA THR A 176 11.96 1.96 16.36
C THR A 176 12.86 3.14 15.97
N GLU A 177 12.84 3.53 14.69
CA GLU A 177 13.61 4.65 14.14
C GLU A 177 13.12 5.98 14.70
N ALA A 178 11.81 6.13 14.84
CA ALA A 178 11.18 7.29 15.45
C ALA A 178 11.58 7.42 16.92
N ALA A 179 11.47 6.35 17.71
CA ALA A 179 11.89 6.33 19.12
C ALA A 179 13.38 6.64 19.25
N TRP A 180 14.22 6.06 18.39
CA TRP A 180 15.65 6.36 18.34
C TRP A 180 15.93 7.83 18.00
N ALA A 181 15.26 8.39 16.98
CA ALA A 181 15.43 9.78 16.58
C ALA A 181 14.99 10.78 17.68
N MET A 182 13.96 10.45 18.43
CA MET A 182 13.51 11.22 19.59
C MET A 182 14.52 11.12 20.75
N ASP A 183 14.99 9.91 21.08
CA ASP A 183 16.00 9.68 22.12
C ASP A 183 17.28 10.48 21.84
N LYS A 184 17.71 10.49 20.58
CA LYS A 184 18.87 11.26 20.13
C LYS A 184 18.61 12.75 19.91
N LYS A 185 17.39 13.21 20.12
CA LYS A 185 16.95 14.60 19.91
C LYS A 185 17.19 15.12 18.48
N PHE A 186 17.15 14.25 17.50
CA PHE A 186 17.16 14.64 16.08
C PHE A 186 15.82 15.23 15.69
N ILE A 187 14.74 14.66 16.23
CA ILE A 187 13.38 15.15 16.08
C ILE A 187 12.90 15.60 17.47
N ILE A 188 12.39 16.81 17.54
CA ILE A 188 11.86 17.43 18.75
C ILE A 188 10.46 17.91 18.41
N GLY A 189 9.49 17.63 19.26
CA GLY A 189 8.14 18.14 19.14
C GLY A 189 8.07 19.67 19.18
N ASP A 190 6.89 20.19 18.88
CA ASP A 190 6.60 21.61 19.01
C ASP A 190 6.65 22.06 20.51
N GLU A 191 6.24 23.29 20.80
CA GLU A 191 6.23 23.83 22.17
C GLU A 191 5.36 23.03 23.16
N LYS A 192 4.44 22.19 22.63
CA LYS A 192 3.59 21.26 23.43
C LYS A 192 4.15 19.85 23.47
N GLY A 193 5.26 19.58 22.77
CA GLY A 193 5.87 18.27 22.66
C GLY A 193 5.26 17.38 21.57
N ASP A 194 4.37 17.91 20.73
CA ASP A 194 3.72 17.15 19.67
C ASP A 194 4.64 17.01 18.44
N ILE A 195 4.73 15.80 17.90
CA ILE A 195 5.51 15.49 16.70
C ILE A 195 4.54 15.07 15.58
N TYR A 196 4.62 15.77 14.48
CA TYR A 196 3.76 15.59 13.32
C TYR A 196 4.49 14.81 12.22
N TRP A 197 4.56 13.50 12.37
CA TRP A 197 5.34 12.59 11.51
C TRP A 197 4.94 12.62 10.02
N GLN A 198 3.71 12.98 9.74
CA GLN A 198 3.15 12.97 8.37
C GLN A 198 3.06 14.37 7.74
N LYS A 199 3.40 15.40 8.51
CA LYS A 199 3.52 16.71 7.93
C LYS A 199 4.72 16.73 6.98
N PRO A 200 4.57 17.22 5.75
CA PRO A 200 5.72 17.40 4.86
C PRO A 200 6.81 18.22 5.55
N VAL A 201 8.01 17.66 5.62
CA VAL A 201 9.16 18.35 6.22
C VAL A 201 9.58 19.47 5.26
N THR A 202 9.64 20.71 5.74
CA THR A 202 10.17 21.80 4.95
C THR A 202 11.68 21.62 4.74
N LYS A 203 12.25 22.32 3.74
CA LYS A 203 13.70 22.29 3.51
C LYS A 203 14.49 22.79 4.72
N GLU A 204 13.95 23.76 5.42
CA GLU A 204 14.52 24.34 6.64
C GLU A 204 14.51 23.30 7.80
N GLU A 205 13.38 22.64 8.02
CA GLU A 205 13.25 21.58 9.04
C GLU A 205 14.18 20.42 8.73
N LEU A 206 14.27 19.98 7.48
CA LEU A 206 15.21 18.94 7.06
C LEU A 206 16.66 19.34 7.29
N ALA A 207 17.03 20.58 6.98
CA ALA A 207 18.37 21.10 7.22
C ALA A 207 18.73 21.10 8.72
N ILE A 208 17.77 21.45 9.59
CA ILE A 208 17.96 21.40 11.05
C ILE A 208 18.15 19.96 11.53
N ILE A 209 17.34 19.00 11.04
CA ILE A 209 17.45 17.58 11.37
C ILE A 209 18.82 17.04 10.95
N LEU A 210 19.24 17.30 9.70
CA LEU A 210 20.52 16.87 9.17
C LEU A 210 21.70 17.51 9.96
N LYS A 211 21.63 18.79 10.29
CA LYS A 211 22.66 19.44 11.09
C LYS A 211 22.79 18.77 12.46
N ARG A 212 21.69 18.53 13.17
CA ARG A 212 21.71 17.82 14.48
C ARG A 212 22.28 16.40 14.37
N ALA A 213 22.09 15.72 13.24
CA ALA A 213 22.62 14.39 12.99
C ALA A 213 24.14 14.41 12.72
N LEU A 214 24.64 15.46 12.09
CA LEU A 214 26.05 15.60 11.71
C LEU A 214 26.94 16.20 12.83
N ASP A 215 26.36 17.00 13.72
CA ASP A 215 27.08 17.67 14.83
C ASP A 215 27.29 16.73 16.05
N LYS A 216 27.01 15.43 15.94
CA LYS A 216 27.19 14.37 16.94
C LYS A 216 28.24 13.34 16.50
#